data_0816259a6db204b94c36c16fa126417a
#
_entry.id   0816259a6db204b94c36c16fa126417a
#
_cell.length_a   1.000
_cell.length_b   1.000
_cell.length_c   1.000
_cell.angle_alpha   90.00
_cell.angle_beta   90.00
_cell.angle_gamma   90.00
#
_symmetry.space_group_name_H-M   'P 1'
#
loop_
_entity.id
_entity.type
_entity.pdbx_description
1 polymer ?
#
loop_
_entity_poly.entity_id
_entity_poly.type
_entity_poly.pdbx_seq_one_letter_code
_entity_poly.pdbx_strand_id
1 'polypeptide(L)'
;ALEVVFSPKVTAWAASYDGRNKEPVTFPVKFPLLLAQGAEGIAVGLSTKILPHNFNEILDALIEVLRKKPVSLLPDFMQGGIADCTDYNGGARGGRIRVRARIEIVRKQLLKITEIPYATTTTSLIDSILSATEKGKIKVSKVEDNTAEKVEILVYLPSTVSAEDILPALYAFTDCEVSIAPNACVIHDNHPQFLSVNDLVETASERARDLLRQELEIRLGELNEKWHFASLEKIFIEKRIYRDIEKEETWEGVIAAVDKGLKPYKKLFRREITQDDILRLLEIRIKRISKYDSFRADEQIKAIEDEIEKVEKDLAQLTKYAIRYFRELKKKYGKERERRTEISRDEDGELVAFDRIVASKVVVANETLYLNRKDGFAGYALKKDEAIEKCSTLDDVIVIGRDGVMKVMKIAEKMFVGKGPLRVAIFRRDEKKIYNMVYRDGKSGRLYAKKFKVGGVTRDKEYNLFKPHSRSRVFFFVVHDTDKTNSRVF
;
A
#
# COMPACT_ATOMS: atom_id res chain seq x y z
N ALA A 1 15.78 -18.10 -1.59
CA ALA A 1 15.57 -16.98 -0.63
C ALA A 1 14.90 -17.47 0.66
N LEU A 2 13.86 -18.31 0.57
CA LEU A 2 13.13 -18.80 1.76
C LEU A 2 14.01 -19.59 2.73
N GLU A 3 14.95 -20.41 2.26
CA GLU A 3 15.88 -21.18 3.10
C GLU A 3 16.67 -20.35 4.12
N VAL A 4 16.87 -19.06 3.86
CA VAL A 4 17.61 -18.16 4.76
C VAL A 4 16.70 -17.59 5.85
N VAL A 5 15.44 -17.31 5.52
CA VAL A 5 14.50 -16.66 6.46
C VAL A 5 13.58 -17.64 7.19
N PHE A 6 13.49 -18.88 6.72
CA PHE A 6 12.67 -19.93 7.30
C PHE A 6 13.54 -21.09 7.80
N SER A 7 13.23 -21.64 8.98
CA SER A 7 13.87 -22.83 9.52
C SER A 7 12.84 -23.88 9.92
N PRO A 8 12.90 -25.09 9.35
CA PRO A 8 12.02 -26.18 9.75
C PRO A 8 12.18 -26.59 11.21
N LYS A 9 13.35 -26.35 11.81
CA LYS A 9 13.67 -26.77 13.18
C LYS A 9 12.92 -26.00 14.25
N VAL A 10 12.51 -24.74 13.96
CA VAL A 10 11.73 -23.88 14.87
C VAL A 10 10.26 -23.79 14.45
N THR A 11 9.80 -24.68 13.60
CA THR A 11 8.44 -24.71 13.06
C THR A 11 7.60 -25.74 13.77
N ALA A 12 6.39 -25.34 14.24
CA ALA A 12 5.39 -26.27 14.71
C ALA A 12 4.68 -26.93 13.52
N TRP A 13 4.63 -28.23 13.49
CA TRP A 13 4.06 -29.03 12.40
C TRP A 13 2.77 -29.73 12.86
N ALA A 14 1.75 -29.72 12.02
CA ALA A 14 0.52 -30.49 12.18
C ALA A 14 0.39 -31.51 11.06
N ALA A 15 -0.46 -32.51 11.23
CA ALA A 15 -0.84 -33.41 10.15
C ALA A 15 -1.67 -32.65 9.11
N SER A 16 -1.45 -32.89 7.82
CA SER A 16 -2.30 -32.39 6.75
C SER A 16 -3.74 -32.99 6.87
N TYR A 17 -4.70 -32.39 6.20
CA TYR A 17 -6.10 -32.83 6.23
C TYR A 17 -6.25 -34.32 5.90
N ASP A 18 -5.47 -34.85 4.99
CA ASP A 18 -5.47 -36.27 4.59
C ASP A 18 -4.57 -37.16 5.46
N GLY A 19 -3.86 -36.60 6.43
CA GLY A 19 -2.95 -37.28 7.36
C GLY A 19 -1.66 -37.83 6.72
N ARG A 20 -1.46 -37.59 5.40
CA ARG A 20 -0.31 -38.17 4.67
C ARG A 20 0.97 -37.36 4.79
N ASN A 21 0.84 -36.07 5.02
CA ASN A 21 1.94 -35.11 5.10
C ASN A 21 1.88 -34.33 6.39
N LYS A 22 2.95 -33.57 6.66
CA LYS A 22 3.00 -32.59 7.73
C LYS A 22 3.01 -31.19 7.09
N GLU A 23 2.23 -30.30 7.63
CA GLU A 23 2.18 -28.90 7.22
C GLU A 23 2.50 -27.98 8.40
N PRO A 24 3.10 -26.81 8.19
CA PRO A 24 3.37 -25.87 9.27
C PRO A 24 2.08 -25.25 9.77
N VAL A 25 1.88 -25.24 11.09
CA VAL A 25 0.71 -24.57 11.73
C VAL A 25 0.72 -23.08 11.39
N THR A 26 1.89 -22.46 11.41
CA THR A 26 2.15 -21.11 10.92
C THR A 26 3.46 -21.13 10.12
N PHE A 27 3.67 -20.13 9.27
CA PHE A 27 4.90 -19.98 8.52
C PHE A 27 5.87 -19.00 9.23
N PRO A 28 6.68 -19.47 10.18
CA PRO A 28 7.54 -18.63 11.02
C PRO A 28 8.77 -18.16 10.22
N VAL A 29 8.69 -16.98 9.63
CA VAL A 29 9.78 -16.37 8.89
C VAL A 29 10.43 -15.23 9.67
N LYS A 30 11.73 -15.11 9.54
CA LYS A 30 12.55 -14.06 10.16
C LYS A 30 12.54 -12.73 9.40
N PHE A 31 11.70 -12.61 8.37
CA PHE A 31 11.50 -11.41 7.57
C PHE A 31 10.02 -11.24 7.24
N PRO A 32 9.41 -10.06 7.42
CA PRO A 32 7.97 -9.86 7.25
C PRO A 32 7.58 -9.86 5.75
N LEU A 33 7.40 -11.05 5.18
CA LEU A 33 6.94 -11.23 3.80
C LEU A 33 5.61 -10.52 3.55
N LEU A 34 4.74 -10.47 4.56
CA LEU A 34 3.45 -9.76 4.52
C LEU A 34 3.63 -8.29 4.12
N LEU A 35 4.62 -7.61 4.69
CA LEU A 35 4.90 -6.20 4.38
C LEU A 35 5.62 -6.04 3.04
N ALA A 36 6.46 -7.00 2.65
CA ALA A 36 7.21 -6.91 1.39
C ALA A 36 6.32 -7.14 0.16
N GLN A 37 5.36 -8.06 0.26
CA GLN A 37 4.48 -8.43 -0.84
C GLN A 37 3.14 -7.69 -0.80
N GLY A 38 2.74 -7.23 0.38
CA GLY A 38 1.38 -6.83 0.65
C GLY A 38 0.42 -8.02 0.73
N ALA A 39 -0.80 -7.76 1.12
CA ALA A 39 -1.88 -8.74 1.13
C ALA A 39 -3.23 -8.07 0.91
N GLU A 40 -4.08 -8.67 0.11
CA GLU A 40 -5.45 -8.24 -0.08
C GLU A 40 -6.37 -9.45 -0.01
N GLY A 41 -7.43 -9.34 0.78
CA GLY A 41 -8.41 -10.41 0.92
C GLY A 41 -9.69 -9.93 1.54
N ILE A 42 -10.78 -10.65 1.22
CA ILE A 42 -12.13 -10.40 1.72
C ILE A 42 -12.62 -11.68 2.38
N ALA A 43 -13.10 -11.54 3.61
CA ALA A 43 -13.77 -12.61 4.36
C ALA A 43 -15.15 -12.13 4.80
N VAL A 44 -15.91 -13.00 5.44
CA VAL A 44 -17.24 -12.62 5.98
C VAL A 44 -17.06 -11.64 7.14
N GLY A 45 -17.49 -10.40 6.94
CA GLY A 45 -17.42 -9.33 7.93
C GLY A 45 -16.03 -8.68 8.12
N LEU A 46 -15.00 -9.17 7.44
CA LEU A 46 -13.63 -8.66 7.54
C LEU A 46 -13.00 -8.52 6.15
N SER A 47 -12.11 -7.56 6.03
CA SER A 47 -11.24 -7.42 4.86
C SER A 47 -9.86 -6.96 5.29
N THR A 48 -8.84 -7.30 4.52
CA THR A 48 -7.49 -6.78 4.69
C THR A 48 -6.99 -6.19 3.38
N LYS A 49 -6.26 -5.09 3.47
CA LYS A 49 -5.51 -4.48 2.35
C LYS A 49 -4.22 -3.88 2.89
N ILE A 50 -3.19 -4.70 2.93
CA ILE A 50 -1.84 -4.31 3.34
C ILE A 50 -1.06 -4.04 2.06
N LEU A 51 -0.51 -2.84 1.95
CA LEU A 51 0.25 -2.43 0.77
C LEU A 51 1.68 -2.98 0.82
N PRO A 52 2.32 -3.24 -0.32
CA PRO A 52 3.71 -3.67 -0.37
C PRO A 52 4.66 -2.52 0.02
N HIS A 53 5.81 -2.89 0.60
CA HIS A 53 6.84 -1.96 1.04
C HIS A 53 8.22 -2.41 0.53
N ASN A 54 9.16 -1.47 0.48
CA ASN A 54 10.49 -1.73 -0.01
C ASN A 54 11.27 -2.70 0.90
N PHE A 55 11.92 -3.69 0.28
CA PHE A 55 12.70 -4.71 1.00
C PHE A 55 13.81 -4.13 1.88
N ASN A 56 14.57 -3.17 1.36
CA ASN A 56 15.67 -2.56 2.09
C ASN A 56 15.18 -1.68 3.24
N GLU A 57 14.09 -0.94 3.02
CA GLU A 57 13.47 -0.09 4.04
C GLU A 57 12.83 -0.91 5.16
N ILE A 58 12.24 -2.06 4.85
CA ILE A 58 11.74 -3.00 5.87
C ILE A 58 12.89 -3.47 6.75
N LEU A 59 14.04 -3.88 6.17
CA LEU A 59 15.20 -4.31 6.95
C LEU A 59 15.77 -3.20 7.81
N ASP A 60 15.82 -1.96 7.30
CA ASP A 60 16.23 -0.80 8.08
C ASP A 60 15.26 -0.53 9.23
N ALA A 61 13.94 -0.61 8.98
CA ALA A 61 12.90 -0.45 10.00
C ALA A 61 13.01 -1.51 11.11
N LEU A 62 13.23 -2.79 10.76
CA LEU A 62 13.47 -3.85 11.74
C LEU A 62 14.70 -3.57 12.61
N ILE A 63 15.78 -3.05 12.01
CA ILE A 63 16.98 -2.68 12.76
C ILE A 63 16.73 -1.49 13.69
N GLU A 64 16.01 -0.47 13.23
CA GLU A 64 15.71 0.70 14.08
C GLU A 64 14.77 0.37 15.24
N VAL A 65 13.78 -0.51 15.03
CA VAL A 65 12.94 -1.06 16.12
C VAL A 65 13.79 -1.78 17.18
N LEU A 66 14.73 -2.64 16.74
CA LEU A 66 15.65 -3.31 17.68
C LEU A 66 16.54 -2.33 18.45
N ARG A 67 16.76 -1.14 17.93
CA ARG A 67 17.45 -0.03 18.58
C ARG A 67 16.54 0.85 19.43
N LYS A 68 15.24 0.52 19.50
CA LYS A 68 14.21 1.29 20.20
C LYS A 68 14.02 2.70 19.62
N LYS A 69 14.15 2.84 18.31
CA LYS A 69 13.89 4.08 17.59
C LYS A 69 12.54 4.03 16.88
N PRO A 70 11.86 5.18 16.76
CA PRO A 70 10.63 5.26 15.98
C PRO A 70 10.89 4.95 14.51
N VAL A 71 9.93 4.31 13.85
CA VAL A 71 9.98 3.99 12.44
C VAL A 71 8.76 4.54 11.71
N SER A 72 8.95 4.92 10.46
CA SER A 72 7.85 5.30 9.56
C SER A 72 8.12 4.67 8.20
N LEU A 73 7.33 3.65 7.87
CA LEU A 73 7.47 2.89 6.64
C LEU A 73 6.36 3.30 5.67
N LEU A 74 6.72 3.69 4.46
CA LEU A 74 5.79 4.08 3.41
C LEU A 74 5.71 3.01 2.31
N PRO A 75 4.56 2.83 1.66
CA PRO A 75 4.40 1.87 0.59
C PRO A 75 5.39 2.09 -0.56
N ASP A 76 5.74 0.99 -1.23
CA ASP A 76 6.56 0.98 -2.44
C ASP A 76 5.98 -0.02 -3.43
N PHE A 77 5.66 0.45 -4.64
CA PHE A 77 5.00 -0.34 -5.66
C PHE A 77 5.96 -0.71 -6.79
N MET A 78 5.92 -1.95 -7.21
CA MET A 78 6.79 -2.43 -8.30
C MET A 78 6.54 -1.72 -9.64
N GLN A 79 5.32 -1.20 -9.84
CA GLN A 79 4.94 -0.43 -11.01
C GLN A 79 5.52 0.99 -11.03
N GLY A 80 6.06 1.47 -9.90
CA GLY A 80 6.52 2.85 -9.76
C GLY A 80 5.38 3.83 -9.48
N GLY A 81 5.38 4.95 -10.17
CA GLY A 81 4.43 6.04 -10.00
C GLY A 81 4.81 7.01 -8.88
N ILE A 82 3.97 8.01 -8.67
CA ILE A 82 4.14 9.04 -7.64
C ILE A 82 3.04 8.86 -6.60
N ALA A 83 3.39 8.81 -5.32
CA ALA A 83 2.45 8.58 -4.24
C ALA A 83 2.35 9.78 -3.29
N ASP A 84 1.12 10.23 -3.05
CA ASP A 84 0.76 11.14 -1.98
C ASP A 84 0.35 10.30 -0.77
N CYS A 85 1.18 10.34 0.26
CA CYS A 85 1.03 9.59 1.50
C CYS A 85 0.66 10.46 2.70
N THR A 86 0.22 11.71 2.50
CA THR A 86 -0.13 12.65 3.59
C THR A 86 -1.22 12.10 4.51
N ASP A 87 -2.19 11.40 3.96
CA ASP A 87 -3.30 10.78 4.69
C ASP A 87 -3.10 9.27 4.93
N TYR A 88 -1.88 8.74 4.80
CA TYR A 88 -1.61 7.28 4.89
C TYR A 88 -1.96 6.67 6.23
N ASN A 89 -1.85 7.43 7.32
CA ASN A 89 -2.13 6.98 8.69
C ASN A 89 -1.41 5.67 9.06
N GLY A 90 -0.16 5.49 8.63
CA GLY A 90 0.61 4.28 8.88
C GLY A 90 -0.04 2.99 8.38
N GLY A 91 -0.88 3.03 7.34
CA GLY A 91 -1.58 1.87 6.81
C GLY A 91 -2.76 1.37 7.64
N ALA A 92 -3.12 2.07 8.71
CA ALA A 92 -4.26 1.75 9.55
C ALA A 92 -5.60 2.07 8.83
N ARG A 93 -6.67 1.45 9.32
CA ARG A 93 -8.03 1.69 8.81
C ARG A 93 -8.39 3.17 8.87
N GLY A 94 -8.96 3.68 7.78
CA GLY A 94 -9.32 5.10 7.62
C GLY A 94 -8.24 5.95 6.97
N GLY A 95 -7.03 5.41 6.80
CA GLY A 95 -6.00 6.05 6.01
C GLY A 95 -6.31 6.01 4.51
N ARG A 96 -5.61 6.82 3.74
CA ARG A 96 -5.73 6.92 2.28
C ARG A 96 -4.41 7.31 1.67
N ILE A 97 -4.10 6.74 0.51
CA ILE A 97 -3.04 7.21 -0.36
C ILE A 97 -3.60 7.50 -1.74
N ARG A 98 -2.99 8.42 -2.46
CA ARG A 98 -3.25 8.65 -3.88
C ARG A 98 -1.99 8.32 -4.67
N VAL A 99 -2.14 7.56 -5.74
CA VAL A 99 -1.01 7.17 -6.59
C VAL A 99 -1.28 7.63 -8.00
N ARG A 100 -0.34 8.39 -8.57
CA ARG A 100 -0.38 8.91 -9.94
C ARG A 100 0.54 8.13 -10.85
N ALA A 101 0.11 7.94 -12.08
CA ALA A 101 0.96 7.55 -13.17
C ALA A 101 2.07 8.59 -13.39
N ARG A 102 3.27 8.14 -13.77
CA ARG A 102 4.30 9.05 -14.26
C ARG A 102 4.05 9.36 -15.70
N ILE A 103 3.76 10.63 -16.00
CA ILE A 103 3.41 11.12 -17.33
C ILE A 103 4.41 12.19 -17.73
N GLU A 104 5.06 11.98 -18.86
CA GLU A 104 6.03 12.90 -19.46
C GLU A 104 5.40 13.65 -20.62
N ILE A 105 5.63 14.97 -20.71
CA ILE A 105 5.25 15.77 -21.85
C ILE A 105 6.37 15.68 -22.89
N VAL A 106 6.16 14.86 -23.93
CA VAL A 106 7.15 14.71 -25.02
C VAL A 106 7.10 15.85 -26.00
N ARG A 107 5.88 16.29 -26.36
CA ARG A 107 5.59 17.44 -27.23
C ARG A 107 4.24 18.04 -26.84
N LYS A 108 3.93 19.20 -27.39
CA LYS A 108 2.68 19.94 -27.12
C LYS A 108 1.40 19.08 -27.29
N GLN A 109 1.42 18.10 -28.21
CA GLN A 109 0.29 17.21 -28.49
C GLN A 109 0.62 15.73 -28.20
N LEU A 110 1.64 15.41 -27.44
CA LEU A 110 2.04 14.04 -27.15
C LEU A 110 2.48 13.90 -25.70
N LEU A 111 1.76 13.06 -24.98
CA LEU A 111 2.12 12.58 -23.65
C LEU A 111 2.62 11.14 -23.72
N LYS A 112 3.54 10.79 -22.84
CA LYS A 112 4.06 9.43 -22.66
C LYS A 112 3.88 9.03 -21.20
N ILE A 113 3.20 7.92 -20.97
CA ILE A 113 3.07 7.31 -19.64
C ILE A 113 4.16 6.26 -19.52
N THR A 114 5.02 6.41 -18.51
CA THR A 114 6.19 5.53 -18.27
C THR A 114 6.02 4.63 -17.05
N GLU A 115 5.12 4.99 -16.14
CA GLU A 115 4.78 4.19 -14.95
C GLU A 115 3.28 4.31 -14.69
N ILE A 116 2.66 3.21 -14.27
CA ILE A 116 1.21 3.16 -13.98
C ILE A 116 0.96 3.06 -12.47
N PRO A 117 -0.19 3.51 -11.98
CA PRO A 117 -0.54 3.40 -10.57
C PRO A 117 -0.66 1.94 -10.12
N TYR A 118 -0.45 1.71 -8.81
CA TYR A 118 -0.66 0.40 -8.20
C TYR A 118 -2.09 -0.11 -8.41
N ALA A 119 -2.22 -1.43 -8.63
CA ALA A 119 -3.47 -2.14 -8.91
C ALA A 119 -4.15 -1.76 -10.24
N THR A 120 -3.45 -1.10 -11.16
CA THR A 120 -3.89 -0.90 -12.54
C THR A 120 -3.06 -1.75 -13.51
N THR A 121 -3.63 -2.01 -14.68
CA THR A 121 -2.94 -2.62 -15.83
C THR A 121 -2.86 -1.61 -16.96
N THR A 122 -1.97 -1.80 -17.94
CA THR A 122 -1.90 -0.95 -19.13
C THR A 122 -3.24 -0.93 -19.86
N THR A 123 -3.87 -2.09 -20.01
CA THR A 123 -5.19 -2.23 -20.65
C THR A 123 -6.26 -1.43 -19.89
N SER A 124 -6.39 -1.62 -18.57
CA SER A 124 -7.41 -0.91 -17.79
C SER A 124 -7.21 0.60 -17.81
N LEU A 125 -5.95 1.06 -17.79
CA LEU A 125 -5.61 2.48 -17.90
C LEU A 125 -6.02 3.05 -19.24
N ILE A 126 -5.70 2.37 -20.35
CA ILE A 126 -6.08 2.76 -21.70
C ILE A 126 -7.60 2.81 -21.84
N ASP A 127 -8.30 1.79 -21.39
CA ASP A 127 -9.78 1.72 -21.42
C ASP A 127 -10.39 2.89 -20.63
N SER A 128 -9.81 3.26 -19.48
CA SER A 128 -10.25 4.41 -18.71
C SER A 128 -10.10 5.74 -19.47
N ILE A 129 -8.97 5.90 -20.19
CA ILE A 129 -8.70 7.09 -21.04
C ILE A 129 -9.70 7.15 -22.21
N LEU A 130 -9.92 6.03 -22.89
CA LEU A 130 -10.88 5.94 -24.00
C LEU A 130 -12.31 6.24 -23.52
N SER A 131 -12.73 5.62 -22.41
CA SER A 131 -14.05 5.86 -21.81
C SER A 131 -14.24 7.33 -21.39
N ALA A 132 -13.20 7.97 -20.83
CA ALA A 132 -13.27 9.40 -20.49
C ALA A 132 -13.36 10.28 -21.74
N THR A 133 -12.72 9.87 -22.85
CA THR A 133 -12.78 10.56 -24.15
C THR A 133 -14.18 10.43 -24.77
N GLU A 134 -14.75 9.22 -24.82
CA GLU A 134 -16.11 8.97 -25.32
C GLU A 134 -17.17 9.75 -24.52
N LYS A 135 -17.00 9.84 -23.20
CA LYS A 135 -17.86 10.65 -22.31
C LYS A 135 -17.62 12.16 -22.43
N GLY A 136 -16.73 12.60 -23.33
CA GLY A 136 -16.43 14.01 -23.55
C GLY A 136 -15.75 14.73 -22.37
N LYS A 137 -15.18 14.01 -21.41
CA LYS A 137 -14.48 14.60 -20.25
C LYS A 137 -13.08 15.08 -20.59
N ILE A 138 -12.42 14.38 -21.51
CA ILE A 138 -11.09 14.68 -22.03
C ILE A 138 -11.11 14.63 -23.55
N LYS A 139 -10.10 15.22 -24.20
CA LYS A 139 -9.92 15.13 -25.66
C LYS A 139 -8.62 14.42 -25.98
N VAL A 140 -8.71 13.18 -26.40
CA VAL A 140 -7.60 12.36 -26.87
C VAL A 140 -7.89 11.92 -28.30
N SER A 141 -6.92 12.03 -29.21
CA SER A 141 -7.07 11.60 -30.60
C SER A 141 -6.79 10.12 -30.79
N LYS A 142 -5.75 9.62 -30.11
CA LYS A 142 -5.29 8.24 -30.25
C LYS A 142 -4.48 7.85 -28.98
N VAL A 143 -4.56 6.57 -28.60
CA VAL A 143 -3.68 5.97 -27.60
C VAL A 143 -2.97 4.79 -28.24
N GLU A 144 -1.66 4.67 -28.05
CA GLU A 144 -0.83 3.56 -28.51
C GLU A 144 -0.13 2.92 -27.30
N ASP A 145 -0.20 1.58 -27.22
CA ASP A 145 0.52 0.81 -26.23
C ASP A 145 1.77 0.18 -26.85
N ASN A 146 2.92 0.71 -26.48
CA ASN A 146 4.24 0.22 -26.89
C ASN A 146 4.95 -0.50 -25.74
N THR A 147 4.19 -0.89 -24.71
CA THR A 147 4.73 -1.53 -23.52
C THR A 147 5.40 -2.86 -23.88
N ALA A 148 6.66 -3.00 -23.43
CA ALA A 148 7.42 -4.24 -23.51
C ALA A 148 7.93 -4.60 -22.09
N GLU A 149 9.23 -4.55 -21.84
CA GLU A 149 9.80 -4.70 -20.50
C GLU A 149 9.47 -3.51 -19.58
N LYS A 150 9.36 -2.33 -20.18
CA LYS A 150 8.97 -1.09 -19.50
C LYS A 150 7.66 -0.58 -20.07
N VAL A 151 6.86 0.07 -19.21
CA VAL A 151 5.62 0.71 -19.65
C VAL A 151 5.93 1.86 -20.60
N GLU A 152 5.25 1.87 -21.75
CA GLU A 152 5.29 2.96 -22.70
C GLU A 152 3.93 3.09 -23.37
N ILE A 153 3.10 4.01 -22.87
CA ILE A 153 1.79 4.33 -23.46
C ILE A 153 1.86 5.75 -24.01
N LEU A 154 1.62 5.90 -25.30
CA LEU A 154 1.62 7.19 -26.00
C LEU A 154 0.19 7.70 -26.13
N VAL A 155 -0.06 8.92 -25.66
CA VAL A 155 -1.35 9.60 -25.72
C VAL A 155 -1.25 10.80 -26.64
N TYR A 156 -1.88 10.71 -27.80
CA TYR A 156 -1.91 11.75 -28.83
C TYR A 156 -3.09 12.69 -28.64
N LEU A 157 -2.85 13.98 -28.67
CA LEU A 157 -3.85 15.03 -28.47
C LEU A 157 -4.19 15.72 -29.80
N PRO A 158 -5.43 16.20 -29.95
CA PRO A 158 -5.78 17.05 -31.12
C PRO A 158 -5.08 18.41 -30.97
N SER A 159 -4.89 19.10 -32.10
CA SER A 159 -4.20 20.40 -32.19
C SER A 159 -4.83 21.50 -31.33
N THR A 160 -6.08 21.32 -30.90
CA THR A 160 -6.85 22.26 -30.09
C THR A 160 -6.59 22.17 -28.59
N VAL A 161 -5.80 21.19 -28.12
CA VAL A 161 -5.53 20.92 -26.70
C VAL A 161 -4.03 20.80 -26.50
N SER A 162 -3.51 21.42 -25.45
CA SER A 162 -2.12 21.24 -25.02
C SER A 162 -1.96 20.12 -24.01
N ALA A 163 -0.77 19.54 -23.96
CA ALA A 163 -0.42 18.49 -22.97
C ALA A 163 -0.54 19.00 -21.52
N GLU A 164 -0.19 20.26 -21.30
CA GLU A 164 -0.24 20.89 -19.97
C GLU A 164 -1.69 21.05 -19.48
N ASP A 165 -2.61 21.41 -20.38
CA ASP A 165 -4.03 21.60 -20.04
C ASP A 165 -4.75 20.28 -19.75
N ILE A 166 -4.37 19.18 -20.43
CA ILE A 166 -5.05 17.89 -20.31
C ILE A 166 -4.51 17.05 -19.16
N LEU A 167 -3.27 17.26 -18.73
CA LEU A 167 -2.64 16.47 -17.70
C LEU A 167 -3.45 16.43 -16.37
N PRO A 168 -3.97 17.57 -15.84
CA PRO A 168 -4.87 17.54 -14.70
C PRO A 168 -6.18 16.77 -14.96
N ALA A 169 -6.70 16.84 -16.19
CA ALA A 169 -7.93 16.13 -16.55
C ALA A 169 -7.73 14.62 -16.64
N LEU A 170 -6.55 14.15 -17.08
CA LEU A 170 -6.19 12.73 -17.03
C LEU A 170 -6.20 12.21 -15.59
N TYR A 171 -5.59 12.93 -14.66
CA TYR A 171 -5.63 12.55 -13.24
C TYR A 171 -7.03 12.62 -12.64
N ALA A 172 -7.88 13.55 -13.06
CA ALA A 172 -9.22 13.72 -12.51
C ALA A 172 -10.26 12.71 -13.02
N PHE A 173 -10.10 12.20 -14.26
CA PHE A 173 -11.16 11.45 -14.94
C PHE A 173 -10.77 10.04 -15.41
N THR A 174 -9.52 9.65 -15.21
CA THR A 174 -9.01 8.33 -15.63
C THR A 174 -8.27 7.65 -14.50
N ASP A 175 -7.88 6.40 -14.70
CA ASP A 175 -7.06 5.64 -13.77
C ASP A 175 -5.59 6.08 -13.74
N CYS A 176 -5.25 7.24 -14.34
CA CYS A 176 -3.95 7.88 -14.16
C CYS A 176 -3.71 8.36 -12.71
N GLU A 177 -4.76 8.58 -11.92
CA GLU A 177 -4.70 8.72 -10.46
C GLU A 177 -5.68 7.74 -9.82
N VAL A 178 -5.19 6.93 -8.89
CA VAL A 178 -6.02 6.02 -8.08
C VAL A 178 -5.93 6.37 -6.61
N SER A 179 -7.04 6.20 -5.90
CA SER A 179 -7.11 6.37 -4.45
C SER A 179 -7.25 5.02 -3.78
N ILE A 180 -6.36 4.70 -2.85
CA ILE A 180 -6.28 3.41 -2.16
C ILE A 180 -6.49 3.64 -0.67
N ALA A 181 -7.42 2.91 -0.08
CA ALA A 181 -7.65 2.89 1.36
C ALA A 181 -7.02 1.62 1.95
N PRO A 182 -5.89 1.72 2.68
CA PRO A 182 -5.29 0.59 3.37
C PRO A 182 -6.17 0.15 4.56
N ASN A 183 -6.03 -1.12 4.93
CA ASN A 183 -6.71 -1.70 6.08
C ASN A 183 -5.91 -2.93 6.53
N ALA A 184 -4.96 -2.76 7.42
CA ALA A 184 -4.14 -3.86 7.90
C ALA A 184 -4.90 -4.65 8.98
N CYS A 185 -5.65 -5.65 8.55
CA CYS A 185 -6.29 -6.65 9.40
C CYS A 185 -5.49 -7.95 9.34
N VAL A 186 -4.96 -8.40 10.47
CA VAL A 186 -4.17 -9.62 10.60
C VAL A 186 -4.76 -10.54 11.65
N ILE A 187 -4.48 -11.83 11.57
CA ILE A 187 -4.79 -12.79 12.62
C ILE A 187 -3.58 -12.89 13.55
N HIS A 188 -3.75 -12.51 14.80
CA HIS A 188 -2.76 -12.66 15.86
C HIS A 188 -3.40 -13.38 17.03
N ASP A 189 -2.78 -14.45 17.52
CA ASP A 189 -3.30 -15.32 18.57
C ASP A 189 -4.74 -15.78 18.32
N ASN A 190 -5.02 -16.20 17.08
CA ASN A 190 -6.35 -16.65 16.60
C ASN A 190 -7.46 -15.58 16.64
N HIS A 191 -7.11 -14.31 16.80
CA HIS A 191 -8.05 -13.19 16.78
C HIS A 191 -7.71 -12.17 15.67
N PRO A 192 -8.70 -11.59 14.98
CA PRO A 192 -8.46 -10.50 14.04
C PRO A 192 -8.07 -9.23 14.79
N GLN A 193 -6.98 -8.61 14.37
CA GLN A 193 -6.49 -7.35 14.91
C GLN A 193 -6.26 -6.35 13.77
N PHE A 194 -6.63 -5.10 14.00
CA PHE A 194 -6.37 -4.00 13.11
C PHE A 194 -5.14 -3.25 13.62
N LEU A 195 -4.04 -3.37 12.90
CA LEU A 195 -2.74 -2.84 13.29
C LEU A 195 -2.27 -1.79 12.30
N SER A 196 -1.38 -0.91 12.72
CA SER A 196 -0.62 -0.09 11.80
C SER A 196 0.56 -0.88 11.20
N VAL A 197 1.14 -0.38 10.13
CA VAL A 197 2.37 -0.96 9.54
C VAL A 197 3.51 -0.93 10.55
N ASN A 198 3.59 0.11 11.38
CA ASN A 198 4.61 0.22 12.42
C ASN A 198 4.45 -0.88 13.48
N ASP A 199 3.21 -1.16 13.95
CA ASP A 199 2.93 -2.26 14.87
C ASP A 199 3.31 -3.62 14.25
N LEU A 200 3.05 -3.78 12.95
CA LEU A 200 3.46 -4.99 12.21
C LEU A 200 4.97 -5.15 12.12
N VAL A 201 5.71 -4.05 11.93
CA VAL A 201 7.19 -4.05 11.94
C VAL A 201 7.73 -4.39 13.32
N GLU A 202 7.14 -3.83 14.39
CA GLU A 202 7.53 -4.13 15.77
C GLU A 202 7.31 -5.62 16.09
N THR A 203 6.11 -6.13 15.84
CA THR A 203 5.76 -7.54 16.04
C THR A 203 6.68 -8.46 15.24
N ALA A 204 6.95 -8.12 13.96
CA ALA A 204 7.85 -8.90 13.10
C ALA A 204 9.30 -8.89 13.61
N SER A 205 9.75 -7.76 14.15
CA SER A 205 11.10 -7.63 14.71
C SER A 205 11.30 -8.48 15.96
N GLU A 206 10.33 -8.46 16.86
CA GLU A 206 10.34 -9.29 18.08
C GLU A 206 10.28 -10.78 17.75
N ARG A 207 9.36 -11.15 16.86
CA ARG A 207 9.23 -12.54 16.40
C ARG A 207 10.50 -13.04 15.71
N ALA A 208 11.12 -12.26 14.86
CA ALA A 208 12.36 -12.62 14.20
C ALA A 208 13.50 -12.84 15.21
N ARG A 209 13.61 -11.95 16.22
CA ARG A 209 14.58 -12.11 17.31
C ARG A 209 14.35 -13.40 18.09
N ASP A 210 13.10 -13.74 18.40
CA ASP A 210 12.77 -14.97 19.13
C ASP A 210 13.06 -16.23 18.29
N LEU A 211 12.76 -16.21 17.00
CA LEU A 211 13.13 -17.31 16.09
C LEU A 211 14.65 -17.50 16.00
N LEU A 212 15.41 -16.41 15.92
CA LEU A 212 16.86 -16.46 15.93
C LEU A 212 17.41 -17.01 17.25
N ARG A 213 16.80 -16.66 18.38
CA ARG A 213 17.13 -17.26 19.70
C ARG A 213 16.93 -18.75 19.68
N GLN A 214 15.75 -19.23 19.26
CA GLN A 214 15.43 -20.65 19.21
C GLN A 214 16.40 -21.43 18.29
N GLU A 215 16.74 -20.85 17.12
CA GLU A 215 17.74 -21.47 16.23
C GLU A 215 19.12 -21.60 16.90
N LEU A 216 19.57 -20.59 17.63
CA LEU A 216 20.83 -20.61 18.38
C LEU A 216 20.77 -21.62 19.53
N GLU A 217 19.67 -21.72 20.27
CA GLU A 217 19.46 -22.69 21.35
C GLU A 217 19.53 -24.14 20.81
N ILE A 218 18.86 -24.41 19.69
CA ILE A 218 18.92 -25.72 19.02
C ILE A 218 20.36 -26.01 18.56
N ARG A 219 21.02 -25.01 17.94
CA ARG A 219 22.41 -25.16 17.49
C ARG A 219 23.35 -25.45 18.65
N LEU A 220 23.18 -24.76 19.79
CA LEU A 220 23.95 -24.98 20.99
C LEU A 220 23.75 -26.39 21.53
N GLY A 221 22.51 -26.88 21.54
CA GLY A 221 22.19 -28.28 21.92
C GLY A 221 22.91 -29.30 21.01
N GLU A 222 22.81 -29.09 19.68
CA GLU A 222 23.49 -29.95 18.69
C GLU A 222 25.03 -29.95 18.86
N LEU A 223 25.61 -28.79 19.14
CA LEU A 223 27.05 -28.67 19.36
C LEU A 223 27.48 -29.34 20.68
N ASN A 224 26.72 -29.16 21.74
CA ASN A 224 26.99 -29.83 23.03
C ASN A 224 26.91 -31.35 22.90
N GLU A 225 25.94 -31.89 22.15
CA GLU A 225 25.86 -33.35 21.88
C GLU A 225 27.06 -33.84 21.04
N LYS A 226 27.47 -33.08 20.04
CA LYS A 226 28.65 -33.39 19.24
C LYS A 226 29.94 -33.37 20.08
N TRP A 227 30.08 -32.35 20.90
CA TRP A 227 31.21 -32.23 21.84
C TRP A 227 31.26 -33.39 22.85
N HIS A 228 30.11 -33.72 23.43
CA HIS A 228 29.95 -34.79 24.40
C HIS A 228 30.39 -36.13 23.81
N PHE A 229 29.85 -36.46 22.61
CA PHE A 229 30.20 -37.72 21.95
C PHE A 229 31.66 -37.78 21.47
N ALA A 230 32.18 -36.68 20.91
CA ALA A 230 33.61 -36.62 20.47
C ALA A 230 34.56 -36.77 21.69
N SER A 231 34.22 -36.19 22.83
CA SER A 231 34.99 -36.32 24.08
C SER A 231 34.89 -37.72 24.70
N LEU A 232 33.72 -38.37 24.61
CA LEU A 232 33.54 -39.75 25.00
C LEU A 232 34.36 -40.73 24.13
N GLU A 233 34.27 -40.55 22.82
CA GLU A 233 35.04 -41.36 21.86
C GLU A 233 36.55 -41.23 22.10
N LYS A 234 37.03 -40.01 22.35
CA LYS A 234 38.45 -39.76 22.65
C LYS A 234 38.85 -40.54 23.90
N ILE A 235 38.12 -40.41 25.02
CA ILE A 235 38.45 -41.09 26.29
C ILE A 235 38.33 -42.60 26.14
N PHE A 236 37.28 -43.12 25.47
CA PHE A 236 37.07 -44.52 25.21
C PHE A 236 38.25 -45.18 24.47
N ILE A 237 38.81 -44.49 23.50
CA ILE A 237 39.93 -44.99 22.69
C ILE A 237 41.29 -44.78 23.39
N GLU A 238 41.58 -43.56 23.87
CA GLU A 238 42.85 -43.23 24.53
C GLU A 238 43.12 -44.03 25.79
N LYS A 239 42.05 -44.19 26.62
CA LYS A 239 42.13 -44.96 27.86
C LYS A 239 41.97 -46.47 27.64
N ARG A 240 41.77 -46.87 26.37
CA ARG A 240 41.64 -48.26 25.94
C ARG A 240 40.48 -49.00 26.62
N ILE A 241 39.41 -48.30 27.00
CA ILE A 241 38.22 -48.84 27.66
C ILE A 241 37.57 -49.96 26.83
N TYR A 242 37.70 -49.89 25.51
CA TYR A 242 37.28 -50.96 24.59
C TYR A 242 37.91 -52.31 24.87
N ARG A 243 39.04 -52.40 25.57
CA ARG A 243 39.67 -53.69 25.96
C ARG A 243 38.99 -54.39 27.13
N ASP A 244 38.29 -53.64 27.94
CA ASP A 244 37.56 -54.19 29.11
C ASP A 244 36.38 -55.06 28.65
N ILE A 245 35.90 -54.84 27.40
CA ILE A 245 34.82 -55.58 26.75
C ILE A 245 35.25 -57.03 26.41
N GLU A 246 36.53 -57.28 26.11
CA GLU A 246 37.04 -58.59 25.69
C GLU A 246 36.87 -59.69 26.71
N LYS A 247 36.62 -59.33 27.99
CA LYS A 247 36.48 -60.27 29.12
C LYS A 247 35.04 -60.59 29.48
N GLU A 248 34.09 -59.91 28.86
CA GLU A 248 32.68 -60.03 29.20
C GLU A 248 31.94 -60.96 28.24
N GLU A 249 31.19 -61.93 28.82
CA GLU A 249 30.46 -62.96 28.07
C GLU A 249 29.01 -62.53 27.76
N THR A 250 28.50 -61.51 28.42
CA THR A 250 27.12 -61.05 28.28
C THR A 250 27.05 -59.60 27.78
N TRP A 251 25.98 -59.23 27.09
CA TRP A 251 25.77 -57.87 26.60
C TRP A 251 25.64 -56.85 27.73
N GLU A 252 24.94 -57.22 28.80
CA GLU A 252 24.81 -56.40 30.02
C GLU A 252 26.18 -56.21 30.71
N GLY A 253 27.03 -57.25 30.70
CA GLY A 253 28.40 -57.18 31.21
C GLY A 253 29.25 -56.19 30.39
N VAL A 254 29.12 -56.22 29.10
CA VAL A 254 29.80 -55.28 28.17
C VAL A 254 29.42 -53.84 28.49
N ILE A 255 28.13 -53.55 28.61
CA ILE A 255 27.65 -52.19 28.99
C ILE A 255 28.18 -51.75 30.33
N ALA A 256 28.11 -52.62 31.34
CA ALA A 256 28.59 -52.33 32.70
C ALA A 256 30.13 -52.11 32.73
N ALA A 257 30.92 -52.87 31.96
CA ALA A 257 32.36 -52.68 31.86
C ALA A 257 32.73 -51.32 31.26
N VAL A 258 32.01 -50.87 30.21
CA VAL A 258 32.21 -49.55 29.59
C VAL A 258 31.80 -48.42 30.56
N ASP A 259 30.63 -48.53 31.26
CA ASP A 259 30.22 -47.52 32.24
C ASP A 259 31.25 -47.42 33.39
N LYS A 260 31.75 -48.56 33.87
CA LYS A 260 32.78 -48.60 34.91
C LYS A 260 34.08 -47.96 34.43
N GLY A 261 34.51 -48.23 33.20
CA GLY A 261 35.70 -47.64 32.62
C GLY A 261 35.58 -46.09 32.43
N LEU A 262 34.38 -45.60 32.11
CA LEU A 262 34.09 -44.18 31.97
C LEU A 262 33.89 -43.46 33.30
N LYS A 263 33.56 -44.18 34.40
CA LYS A 263 33.22 -43.61 35.71
C LYS A 263 34.23 -42.58 36.26
N PRO A 264 35.60 -42.81 36.16
CA PRO A 264 36.58 -41.83 36.62
C PRO A 264 36.53 -40.48 35.87
N TYR A 265 36.01 -40.48 34.67
CA TYR A 265 36.04 -39.35 33.74
C TYR A 265 34.69 -38.60 33.69
N LYS A 266 33.64 -39.06 34.42
CA LYS A 266 32.30 -38.44 34.40
C LYS A 266 32.29 -36.95 34.67
N LYS A 267 33.20 -36.42 35.49
CA LYS A 267 33.33 -35.00 35.80
C LYS A 267 33.85 -34.13 34.67
N LEU A 268 34.37 -34.71 33.60
CA LEU A 268 34.89 -33.99 32.41
C LEU A 268 33.78 -33.65 31.43
N PHE A 269 32.59 -34.24 31.57
CA PHE A 269 31.48 -34.07 30.66
C PHE A 269 30.48 -33.03 31.17
N ARG A 270 29.81 -32.37 30.23
CA ARG A 270 28.81 -31.32 30.50
C ARG A 270 27.45 -31.90 30.92
N ARG A 271 27.18 -33.17 30.62
CA ARG A 271 26.00 -33.94 31.05
C ARG A 271 26.37 -35.37 31.46
N GLU A 272 25.43 -36.04 32.12
CA GLU A 272 25.61 -37.45 32.45
C GLU A 272 25.72 -38.36 31.23
N ILE A 273 26.49 -39.42 31.36
CA ILE A 273 26.65 -40.43 30.33
C ILE A 273 25.43 -41.35 30.40
N THR A 274 24.73 -41.51 29.30
CA THR A 274 23.55 -42.35 29.19
C THR A 274 23.90 -43.73 28.63
N GLN A 275 22.98 -44.68 28.75
CA GLN A 275 23.14 -46.00 28.17
C GLN A 275 23.23 -45.89 26.63
N ASP A 276 22.47 -44.96 26.00
CA ASP A 276 22.56 -44.74 24.57
C ASP A 276 23.94 -44.23 24.14
N ASP A 277 24.61 -43.42 24.94
CA ASP A 277 25.99 -43.02 24.66
C ASP A 277 26.94 -44.20 24.65
N ILE A 278 26.79 -45.13 25.61
CA ILE A 278 27.58 -46.35 25.66
C ILE A 278 27.30 -47.22 24.44
N LEU A 279 26.04 -47.42 24.07
CA LEU A 279 25.68 -48.20 22.90
C LEU A 279 26.32 -47.60 21.60
N ARG A 280 26.29 -46.31 21.47
CA ARG A 280 26.94 -45.60 20.32
C ARG A 280 28.46 -45.74 20.33
N LEU A 281 29.11 -45.81 21.49
CA LEU A 281 30.53 -46.09 21.59
C LEU A 281 30.86 -47.54 21.14
N LEU A 282 30.00 -48.51 21.45
CA LEU A 282 30.14 -49.89 21.02
C LEU A 282 29.97 -50.12 19.51
N GLU A 283 29.29 -49.19 18.82
CA GLU A 283 29.13 -49.18 17.35
C GLU A 283 30.38 -48.64 16.63
N ILE A 284 31.40 -48.15 17.31
CA ILE A 284 32.60 -47.59 16.72
C ILE A 284 33.37 -48.71 16.00
N ARG A 285 33.63 -48.51 14.72
CA ARG A 285 34.33 -49.49 13.87
C ARG A 285 35.79 -49.65 14.33
N ILE A 286 36.30 -50.89 14.39
CA ILE A 286 37.68 -51.20 14.73
C ILE A 286 38.70 -50.42 13.87
N LYS A 287 38.41 -50.19 12.60
CA LYS A 287 39.24 -49.35 11.73
C LYS A 287 39.42 -47.91 12.27
N ARG A 288 38.42 -47.37 12.98
CA ARG A 288 38.48 -46.03 13.58
C ARG A 288 39.34 -46.02 14.84
N ILE A 289 39.30 -47.10 15.58
CA ILE A 289 40.14 -47.31 16.78
C ILE A 289 41.61 -47.47 16.39
N SER A 290 41.91 -48.29 15.35
CA SER A 290 43.28 -48.56 14.89
C SER A 290 43.96 -47.40 14.20
N LYS A 291 43.21 -46.49 13.62
CA LYS A 291 43.66 -45.26 12.93
C LYS A 291 43.34 -44.00 13.70
N TYR A 292 43.16 -44.09 14.99
CA TYR A 292 42.82 -42.94 15.80
C TYR A 292 44.01 -42.01 15.94
N ASP A 293 43.81 -40.76 15.60
CA ASP A 293 44.77 -39.67 15.75
C ASP A 293 44.26 -38.71 16.87
N SER A 294 44.89 -38.79 18.02
CA SER A 294 44.56 -37.99 19.19
C SER A 294 44.68 -36.49 18.92
N PHE A 295 45.70 -36.09 18.18
CA PHE A 295 45.92 -34.66 17.86
C PHE A 295 44.79 -34.10 17.02
N ARG A 296 44.36 -34.85 16.00
CA ARG A 296 43.23 -34.47 15.13
C ARG A 296 41.89 -34.44 15.88
N ALA A 297 41.71 -35.36 16.85
CA ALA A 297 40.52 -35.36 17.68
C ALA A 297 40.46 -34.14 18.60
N ASP A 298 41.59 -33.73 19.17
CA ASP A 298 41.71 -32.50 19.98
C ASP A 298 41.41 -31.25 19.19
N GLU A 299 41.93 -31.14 17.96
CA GLU A 299 41.60 -30.05 17.06
C GLU A 299 40.09 -29.98 16.75
N GLN A 300 39.46 -31.14 16.51
CA GLN A 300 38.00 -31.20 16.26
C GLN A 300 37.18 -30.78 17.51
N ILE A 301 37.56 -31.27 18.72
CA ILE A 301 36.89 -30.91 19.95
C ILE A 301 37.03 -29.42 20.18
N LYS A 302 38.25 -28.87 20.03
CA LYS A 302 38.50 -27.44 20.19
C LYS A 302 37.69 -26.59 19.19
N ALA A 303 37.59 -27.01 17.93
CA ALA A 303 36.77 -26.30 16.95
C ALA A 303 35.28 -26.27 17.35
N ILE A 304 34.79 -27.36 17.95
CA ILE A 304 33.41 -27.40 18.47
C ILE A 304 33.27 -26.46 19.68
N GLU A 305 34.25 -26.42 20.57
CA GLU A 305 34.28 -25.50 21.74
C GLU A 305 34.27 -24.04 21.30
N ASP A 306 35.11 -23.68 20.34
CA ASP A 306 35.13 -22.34 19.76
C ASP A 306 33.78 -21.94 19.13
N GLU A 307 33.09 -22.90 18.48
CA GLU A 307 31.77 -22.68 17.93
C GLU A 307 30.69 -22.53 19.04
N ILE A 308 30.77 -23.33 20.11
CA ILE A 308 29.88 -23.21 21.29
C ILE A 308 30.05 -21.82 21.91
N GLU A 309 31.27 -21.38 22.19
CA GLU A 309 31.54 -20.06 22.75
C GLU A 309 30.95 -18.94 21.88
N LYS A 310 31.10 -19.05 20.57
CA LYS A 310 30.53 -18.11 19.63
C LYS A 310 28.99 -18.08 19.70
N VAL A 311 28.32 -19.23 19.78
CA VAL A 311 26.86 -19.32 19.88
C VAL A 311 26.37 -18.79 21.23
N GLU A 312 27.05 -19.10 22.32
CA GLU A 312 26.76 -18.56 23.67
C GLU A 312 26.88 -17.04 23.70
N LYS A 313 27.93 -16.48 23.08
CA LYS A 313 28.10 -15.04 22.94
C LYS A 313 27.00 -14.38 22.12
N ASP A 314 26.59 -15.04 21.02
CA ASP A 314 25.49 -14.54 20.17
C ASP A 314 24.15 -14.59 20.94
N LEU A 315 23.90 -15.62 21.75
CA LEU A 315 22.75 -15.71 22.67
C LEU A 315 22.76 -14.62 23.74
N ALA A 316 23.90 -14.38 24.37
CA ALA A 316 24.07 -13.31 25.37
C ALA A 316 23.88 -11.90 24.78
N GLN A 317 24.09 -11.73 23.47
CA GLN A 317 23.96 -10.47 22.76
C GLN A 317 22.95 -10.55 21.62
N LEU A 318 21.81 -11.17 21.87
CA LEU A 318 20.81 -11.53 20.85
C LEU A 318 20.36 -10.36 19.97
N THR A 319 20.15 -9.18 20.56
CA THR A 319 19.79 -7.98 19.78
C THR A 319 20.87 -7.59 18.76
N LYS A 320 22.13 -7.66 19.15
CA LYS A 320 23.24 -7.39 18.23
C LYS A 320 23.34 -8.44 17.14
N TYR A 321 23.09 -9.70 17.49
CA TYR A 321 23.02 -10.81 16.54
C TYR A 321 21.92 -10.61 15.50
N ALA A 322 20.70 -10.26 15.93
CA ALA A 322 19.58 -9.99 15.03
C ALA A 322 19.85 -8.80 14.10
N ILE A 323 20.45 -7.72 14.62
CA ILE A 323 20.86 -6.57 13.77
C ILE A 323 21.91 -7.01 12.74
N ARG A 324 22.89 -7.82 13.12
CA ARG A 324 23.88 -8.36 12.18
C ARG A 324 23.21 -9.21 11.09
N TYR A 325 22.29 -10.08 11.48
CA TYR A 325 21.51 -10.92 10.56
C TYR A 325 20.75 -10.09 9.52
N PHE A 326 20.03 -9.04 9.92
CA PHE A 326 19.31 -8.17 8.98
C PHE A 326 20.26 -7.40 8.06
N ARG A 327 21.41 -6.96 8.55
CA ARG A 327 22.43 -6.32 7.72
C ARG A 327 23.02 -7.27 6.67
N GLU A 328 23.23 -8.52 7.03
CA GLU A 328 23.70 -9.56 6.11
C GLU A 328 22.65 -9.88 5.05
N LEU A 329 21.36 -9.95 5.43
CA LEU A 329 20.26 -10.08 4.47
C LEU A 329 20.25 -8.91 3.48
N LYS A 330 20.34 -7.67 3.99
CA LYS A 330 20.37 -6.48 3.15
C LYS A 330 21.56 -6.49 2.19
N LYS A 331 22.74 -6.81 2.69
CA LYS A 331 23.97 -6.89 1.87
C LYS A 331 23.85 -7.94 0.77
N LYS A 332 23.26 -9.11 1.09
CA LYS A 332 23.18 -10.26 0.16
C LYS A 332 22.07 -10.13 -0.88
N TYR A 333 20.93 -9.57 -0.49
CA TYR A 333 19.71 -9.58 -1.31
C TYR A 333 19.14 -8.20 -1.62
N GLY A 334 19.69 -7.11 -1.06
CA GLY A 334 19.16 -5.77 -1.22
C GLY A 334 19.62 -5.06 -2.50
N LYS A 335 20.61 -5.59 -3.20
CA LYS A 335 21.08 -5.03 -4.48
C LYS A 335 19.94 -5.09 -5.51
N GLU A 336 19.75 -4.05 -6.30
CA GLU A 336 18.68 -3.92 -7.31
C GLU A 336 17.24 -3.88 -6.74
N ARG A 337 17.11 -3.63 -5.42
CA ARG A 337 15.83 -3.48 -4.73
C ARG A 337 15.67 -2.08 -4.16
N GLU A 338 16.03 -1.10 -4.96
CA GLU A 338 15.82 0.30 -4.64
C GLU A 338 14.32 0.64 -4.71
N ARG A 339 13.92 1.70 -4.00
CA ARG A 339 12.54 2.21 -4.06
C ARG A 339 12.19 2.60 -5.49
N ARG A 340 11.01 2.21 -5.95
CA ARG A 340 10.49 2.54 -7.27
C ARG A 340 9.44 3.64 -7.23
N THR A 341 8.61 3.66 -6.19
CA THR A 341 7.57 4.69 -6.03
C THR A 341 8.19 5.98 -5.52
N GLU A 342 8.01 7.06 -6.25
CA GLU A 342 8.36 8.40 -5.79
C GLU A 342 7.32 8.88 -4.77
N ILE A 343 7.79 9.36 -3.61
CA ILE A 343 6.89 9.94 -2.61
C ILE A 343 6.84 11.44 -2.82
N SER A 344 5.62 11.99 -2.86
CA SER A 344 5.40 13.44 -2.95
C SER A 344 5.92 14.15 -1.70
N ARG A 345 7.00 14.93 -1.87
CA ARG A 345 7.67 15.69 -0.79
C ARG A 345 8.01 17.08 -1.26
N ASP A 346 8.09 18.03 -0.31
CA ASP A 346 8.65 19.36 -0.56
C ASP A 346 10.20 19.39 -0.52
N GLU A 347 10.75 20.59 -0.63
CA GLU A 347 12.20 20.82 -0.60
C GLU A 347 12.82 20.46 0.77
N ASP A 348 12.05 20.52 1.85
CA ASP A 348 12.45 20.14 3.20
C ASP A 348 12.31 18.63 3.47
N GLY A 349 11.74 17.89 2.52
CA GLY A 349 11.52 16.44 2.60
C GLY A 349 10.24 16.02 3.33
N GLU A 350 9.38 16.98 3.68
CA GLU A 350 8.08 16.70 4.31
C GLU A 350 7.06 16.20 3.27
N LEU A 351 6.11 15.38 3.72
CA LEU A 351 5.06 14.85 2.85
C LEU A 351 4.13 15.96 2.37
N VAL A 352 3.92 16.04 1.06
CA VAL A 352 3.04 17.03 0.44
C VAL A 352 1.90 16.36 -0.31
N ALA A 353 0.68 16.85 -0.04
CA ALA A 353 -0.50 16.40 -0.75
C ALA A 353 -0.47 16.84 -2.22
N PHE A 354 -1.00 16.00 -3.10
CA PHE A 354 -1.25 16.43 -4.47
C PHE A 354 -2.21 17.61 -4.54
N ASP A 355 -1.95 18.53 -5.46
CA ASP A 355 -2.86 19.62 -5.73
C ASP A 355 -4.28 19.12 -5.97
N ARG A 356 -5.24 19.81 -5.34
CA ARG A 356 -6.64 19.46 -5.49
C ARG A 356 -7.14 19.84 -6.87
N ILE A 357 -7.34 18.86 -7.73
CA ILE A 357 -7.92 19.05 -9.05
C ILE A 357 -9.44 19.20 -8.91
N VAL A 358 -9.97 20.37 -9.28
CA VAL A 358 -11.41 20.61 -9.32
C VAL A 358 -11.92 20.15 -10.68
N ALA A 359 -12.61 19.02 -10.72
CA ALA A 359 -13.08 18.37 -11.94
C ALA A 359 -13.86 19.29 -12.88
N SER A 360 -14.68 20.21 -12.35
CA SER A 360 -15.42 21.18 -13.18
C SER A 360 -14.56 22.25 -13.84
N LYS A 361 -13.32 22.47 -13.37
CA LYS A 361 -12.39 23.45 -13.97
C LYS A 361 -11.52 22.85 -15.08
N VAL A 362 -11.27 21.53 -15.01
CA VAL A 362 -10.38 20.83 -15.94
C VAL A 362 -11.13 20.07 -17.04
N VAL A 363 -12.44 19.93 -16.90
CA VAL A 363 -13.26 19.30 -17.94
C VAL A 363 -13.34 20.19 -19.17
N VAL A 364 -13.17 19.60 -20.33
CA VAL A 364 -13.23 20.35 -21.60
C VAL A 364 -14.67 20.75 -21.89
N ALA A 365 -14.93 22.06 -22.14
CA ALA A 365 -16.21 22.56 -22.59
C ALA A 365 -16.48 22.12 -24.01
N ASN A 366 -17.05 20.94 -24.20
CA ASN A 366 -17.30 20.31 -25.50
C ASN A 366 -18.66 20.62 -26.08
N GLU A 367 -19.58 21.01 -25.21
CA GLU A 367 -20.97 21.21 -25.56
C GLU A 367 -21.31 22.70 -25.57
N THR A 368 -22.47 23.02 -26.14
CA THR A 368 -23.05 24.36 -26.07
C THR A 368 -24.42 24.26 -25.45
N LEU A 369 -24.69 25.09 -24.45
CA LEU A 369 -25.99 25.23 -23.85
C LEU A 369 -26.90 26.03 -24.82
N TYR A 370 -27.98 25.40 -25.23
CA TYR A 370 -29.02 26.01 -26.09
C TYR A 370 -30.29 26.27 -25.27
N LEU A 371 -31.07 27.23 -25.69
CA LEU A 371 -32.32 27.61 -25.01
C LEU A 371 -33.44 27.80 -26.02
N ASN A 372 -34.53 27.06 -25.89
CA ASN A 372 -35.80 27.30 -26.54
C ASN A 372 -36.71 28.07 -25.58
N ARG A 373 -36.75 29.41 -25.76
CA ARG A 373 -37.57 30.31 -24.90
C ARG A 373 -39.07 30.09 -25.04
N LYS A 374 -39.52 29.71 -26.24
CA LYS A 374 -40.95 29.52 -26.54
C LYS A 374 -41.51 28.31 -25.82
N ASP A 375 -40.82 27.19 -25.94
CA ASP A 375 -41.26 25.92 -25.36
C ASP A 375 -40.77 25.72 -23.94
N GLY A 376 -39.79 26.51 -23.49
CA GLY A 376 -39.24 26.47 -22.11
C GLY A 376 -38.30 25.34 -21.89
N PHE A 377 -37.49 24.94 -22.89
CA PHE A 377 -36.47 23.90 -22.74
C PHE A 377 -35.07 24.46 -22.92
N ALA A 378 -34.11 23.97 -22.16
CA ALA A 378 -32.69 24.20 -22.33
C ALA A 378 -31.93 22.88 -22.36
N GLY A 379 -30.74 22.86 -22.94
CA GLY A 379 -29.89 21.64 -22.95
C GLY A 379 -28.89 21.68 -24.12
N TYR A 380 -27.97 20.70 -24.15
CA TYR A 380 -26.93 20.69 -25.18
C TYR A 380 -27.35 19.94 -26.47
N ALA A 381 -28.45 19.21 -26.47
CA ALA A 381 -28.96 18.56 -27.66
C ALA A 381 -29.86 19.46 -28.58
N LEU A 382 -30.18 20.68 -28.11
CA LEU A 382 -31.11 21.59 -28.77
C LEU A 382 -30.41 22.48 -29.81
N LYS A 383 -29.62 21.89 -30.71
CA LYS A 383 -28.72 22.58 -31.66
C LYS A 383 -29.39 23.59 -32.66
N LYS A 384 -30.72 23.54 -32.78
CA LYS A 384 -31.52 24.48 -33.65
C LYS A 384 -32.01 25.72 -32.91
N ASP A 385 -31.82 25.77 -31.58
CA ASP A 385 -32.31 26.85 -30.75
C ASP A 385 -31.21 27.88 -30.42
N GLU A 386 -31.53 28.88 -29.61
CA GLU A 386 -30.59 29.97 -29.23
C GLU A 386 -29.37 29.42 -28.50
N ALA A 387 -28.17 29.59 -29.02
CA ALA A 387 -26.92 29.24 -28.35
C ALA A 387 -26.63 30.25 -27.23
N ILE A 388 -26.47 29.80 -26.01
CA ILE A 388 -26.22 30.66 -24.83
C ILE A 388 -24.72 30.79 -24.58
N GLU A 389 -24.06 29.67 -24.22
CA GLU A 389 -22.61 29.63 -23.92
C GLU A 389 -22.06 28.20 -24.01
N LYS A 390 -20.74 28.08 -24.13
CA LYS A 390 -20.07 26.77 -24.09
C LYS A 390 -20.12 26.19 -22.73
N CYS A 391 -20.32 24.88 -22.64
CA CYS A 391 -20.47 24.15 -21.39
C CYS A 391 -19.89 22.73 -21.46
N SER A 392 -19.77 22.10 -20.32
CA SER A 392 -19.47 20.69 -20.17
C SER A 392 -20.69 19.92 -19.66
N THR A 393 -20.69 18.61 -19.83
CA THR A 393 -21.74 17.73 -19.28
C THR A 393 -21.73 17.66 -17.75
N LEU A 394 -20.73 18.25 -17.08
CA LEU A 394 -20.63 18.33 -15.61
C LEU A 394 -21.12 19.64 -15.02
N ASP A 395 -21.40 20.65 -15.88
CA ASP A 395 -21.82 21.97 -15.41
C ASP A 395 -23.22 21.96 -14.79
N ASP A 396 -23.44 22.95 -13.92
CA ASP A 396 -24.76 23.29 -13.41
C ASP A 396 -25.30 24.50 -14.19
N VAL A 397 -26.61 24.55 -14.36
CA VAL A 397 -27.32 25.63 -15.03
C VAL A 397 -28.19 26.35 -14.01
N ILE A 398 -28.03 27.68 -13.91
CA ILE A 398 -28.95 28.53 -13.16
C ILE A 398 -30.08 29.01 -14.08
N VAL A 399 -31.29 28.85 -13.61
CA VAL A 399 -32.52 29.30 -14.25
C VAL A 399 -33.23 30.30 -13.35
N ILE A 400 -33.62 31.46 -13.89
CA ILE A 400 -34.41 32.45 -13.19
C ILE A 400 -35.62 32.77 -14.02
N GLY A 401 -36.80 32.51 -13.48
CA GLY A 401 -38.07 32.76 -14.10
C GLY A 401 -38.61 34.21 -13.90
N ARG A 402 -39.55 34.61 -14.73
CA ARG A 402 -40.24 35.91 -14.60
C ARG A 402 -41.13 36.01 -13.35
N ASP A 403 -41.51 34.90 -12.79
CA ASP A 403 -42.22 34.73 -11.51
C ASP A 403 -41.31 34.88 -10.31
N GLY A 404 -40.01 35.06 -10.50
CA GLY A 404 -39.00 35.19 -9.44
C GLY A 404 -38.57 33.87 -8.84
N VAL A 405 -38.86 32.76 -9.46
CA VAL A 405 -38.35 31.46 -9.03
C VAL A 405 -36.96 31.28 -9.64
N MET A 406 -36.00 30.95 -8.78
CA MET A 406 -34.63 30.59 -9.15
C MET A 406 -34.41 29.10 -8.86
N LYS A 407 -33.77 28.39 -9.77
CA LYS A 407 -33.37 27.00 -9.62
C LYS A 407 -31.98 26.76 -10.20
N VAL A 408 -31.20 25.90 -9.56
CA VAL A 408 -29.94 25.39 -10.11
C VAL A 408 -30.10 23.91 -10.36
N MET A 409 -29.82 23.47 -11.58
CA MET A 409 -29.99 22.08 -12.00
C MET A 409 -28.78 21.60 -12.78
N LYS A 410 -28.53 20.30 -12.79
CA LYS A 410 -27.45 19.73 -13.61
C LYS A 410 -27.83 19.86 -15.08
N ILE A 411 -26.86 20.21 -15.94
CA ILE A 411 -27.06 20.24 -17.37
C ILE A 411 -27.42 18.83 -17.90
N ALA A 412 -28.32 18.81 -18.88
CA ALA A 412 -28.73 17.57 -19.57
C ALA A 412 -28.95 17.85 -21.06
N GLU A 413 -29.18 16.77 -21.83
CA GLU A 413 -29.50 16.87 -23.26
C GLU A 413 -30.69 17.82 -23.49
N LYS A 414 -31.74 17.66 -22.69
CA LYS A 414 -32.95 18.50 -22.69
C LYS A 414 -33.54 18.54 -21.30
N MET A 415 -33.78 19.75 -20.77
CA MET A 415 -34.35 19.99 -19.45
C MET A 415 -35.41 21.10 -19.54
N PHE A 416 -36.47 20.96 -18.78
CA PHE A 416 -37.51 21.99 -18.72
C PHE A 416 -37.09 23.11 -17.76
N VAL A 417 -37.06 24.34 -18.25
CA VAL A 417 -36.62 25.55 -17.54
C VAL A 417 -37.73 26.60 -17.40
N GLY A 418 -38.93 26.27 -17.82
CA GLY A 418 -40.06 27.20 -17.86
C GLY A 418 -40.09 28.08 -19.09
N LYS A 419 -41.30 28.53 -19.49
CA LYS A 419 -41.48 29.38 -20.68
C LYS A 419 -40.98 30.81 -20.44
N GLY A 420 -40.20 31.33 -21.39
CA GLY A 420 -39.70 32.70 -21.34
C GLY A 420 -38.85 33.04 -20.11
N PRO A 421 -37.85 32.23 -19.73
CA PRO A 421 -36.98 32.50 -18.57
C PRO A 421 -36.26 33.84 -18.74
N LEU A 422 -36.01 34.54 -17.62
CA LEU A 422 -35.22 35.77 -17.57
C LEU A 422 -33.75 35.49 -17.81
N ARG A 423 -33.25 34.42 -17.17
CA ARG A 423 -31.86 34.01 -17.26
C ARG A 423 -31.76 32.50 -17.30
N VAL A 424 -30.95 32.00 -18.23
CA VAL A 424 -30.42 30.66 -18.29
C VAL A 424 -28.93 30.80 -18.56
N ALA A 425 -28.08 30.29 -17.69
CA ALA A 425 -26.62 30.40 -17.83
C ALA A 425 -25.93 29.29 -17.06
N ILE A 426 -24.66 29.05 -17.35
CA ILE A 426 -23.83 28.14 -16.54
C ILE A 426 -23.63 28.73 -15.17
N PHE A 427 -23.82 27.91 -14.12
CA PHE A 427 -23.66 28.30 -12.73
C PHE A 427 -22.38 27.72 -12.15
N ARG A 428 -21.45 28.60 -11.76
CA ARG A 428 -20.21 28.25 -11.07
C ARG A 428 -20.25 28.81 -9.65
N ARG A 429 -20.08 27.95 -8.66
CA ARG A 429 -20.22 28.33 -7.23
C ARG A 429 -19.14 29.31 -6.74
N ASP A 430 -17.98 29.32 -7.39
CA ASP A 430 -16.85 30.18 -7.09
C ASP A 430 -16.95 31.57 -7.76
N GLU A 431 -17.83 31.75 -8.75
CA GLU A 431 -18.08 33.05 -9.38
C GLU A 431 -19.03 33.89 -8.54
N LYS A 432 -18.54 35.02 -8.02
CA LYS A 432 -19.33 35.97 -7.19
C LYS A 432 -20.12 36.93 -8.08
N LYS A 433 -21.01 36.40 -8.92
CA LYS A 433 -21.89 37.24 -9.75
C LYS A 433 -22.92 38.00 -8.91
N ILE A 434 -23.21 39.23 -9.31
CA ILE A 434 -24.18 40.11 -8.67
C ILE A 434 -25.39 40.24 -9.55
N TYR A 435 -26.52 39.93 -8.98
CA TYR A 435 -27.84 39.97 -9.63
C TYR A 435 -28.61 41.21 -9.15
N ASN A 436 -29.07 42.04 -10.09
CA ASN A 436 -29.92 43.19 -9.83
C ASN A 436 -31.25 42.95 -10.53
N MET A 437 -32.34 43.25 -9.82
CA MET A 437 -33.67 43.10 -10.38
C MET A 437 -34.61 44.22 -9.87
N VAL A 438 -35.56 44.62 -10.71
CA VAL A 438 -36.70 45.43 -10.33
C VAL A 438 -37.96 44.62 -10.57
N TYR A 439 -38.76 44.47 -9.53
CA TYR A 439 -40.00 43.69 -9.59
C TYR A 439 -41.19 44.45 -8.96
N ARG A 440 -42.37 44.11 -9.45
CA ARG A 440 -43.63 44.56 -8.86
C ARG A 440 -44.11 43.48 -7.89
N ASP A 441 -44.40 43.92 -6.65
CA ASP A 441 -45.08 43.09 -5.69
C ASP A 441 -46.57 43.01 -6.02
N GLY A 442 -47.05 41.80 -6.27
CA GLY A 442 -48.42 41.56 -6.69
C GLY A 442 -49.48 41.86 -5.66
N LYS A 443 -49.12 41.87 -4.37
CA LYS A 443 -50.04 42.19 -3.26
C LYS A 443 -50.18 43.68 -3.07
N SER A 444 -49.08 44.40 -2.99
CA SER A 444 -49.08 45.88 -2.71
C SER A 444 -49.10 46.71 -3.99
N GLY A 445 -48.82 46.15 -5.16
CA GLY A 445 -48.68 46.85 -6.44
C GLY A 445 -47.41 47.70 -6.57
N ARG A 446 -46.59 47.78 -5.50
CA ARG A 446 -45.38 48.64 -5.45
C ARG A 446 -44.22 47.98 -6.23
N LEU A 447 -43.32 48.83 -6.73
CA LEU A 447 -42.04 48.41 -7.34
C LEU A 447 -40.96 48.34 -6.27
N TYR A 448 -40.14 47.30 -6.36
CA TYR A 448 -38.98 47.09 -5.49
C TYR A 448 -37.75 46.81 -6.33
N ALA A 449 -36.62 47.40 -5.96
CA ALA A 449 -35.29 47.03 -6.47
C ALA A 449 -34.60 46.09 -5.49
N LYS A 450 -33.99 45.04 -6.00
CA LYS A 450 -33.26 44.05 -5.19
C LYS A 450 -31.92 43.76 -5.83
N LYS A 451 -30.86 43.83 -5.00
CA LYS A 451 -29.51 43.40 -5.33
C LYS A 451 -29.19 42.17 -4.48
N PHE A 452 -28.65 41.08 -5.09
CA PHE A 452 -28.32 39.85 -4.37
C PHE A 452 -27.19 39.08 -5.03
N LYS A 453 -26.58 38.19 -4.25
CA LYS A 453 -25.61 37.18 -4.71
C LYS A 453 -26.21 35.81 -4.49
N VAL A 454 -25.90 34.87 -5.40
CA VAL A 454 -26.29 33.47 -5.26
C VAL A 454 -25.13 32.72 -4.58
N GLY A 455 -25.38 32.21 -3.39
CA GLY A 455 -24.40 31.51 -2.56
C GLY A 455 -24.64 30.00 -2.54
N GLY A 456 -24.73 29.41 -1.36
CA GLY A 456 -25.00 27.99 -1.16
C GLY A 456 -26.38 27.57 -1.62
N VAL A 457 -26.50 26.97 -2.79
CA VAL A 457 -27.74 26.44 -3.36
C VAL A 457 -27.69 24.93 -3.46
N THR A 458 -28.84 24.28 -3.22
CA THR A 458 -29.05 22.87 -3.43
C THR A 458 -29.59 22.66 -4.85
N ARG A 459 -29.06 21.70 -5.60
CA ARG A 459 -29.58 21.33 -6.93
C ARG A 459 -31.06 20.94 -6.84
N ASP A 460 -31.79 21.32 -7.87
CA ASP A 460 -33.21 21.01 -8.09
C ASP A 460 -34.18 21.60 -7.07
N LYS A 461 -33.67 22.38 -6.08
CA LYS A 461 -34.49 23.12 -5.15
C LYS A 461 -34.88 24.49 -5.73
N GLU A 462 -36.15 24.87 -5.58
CA GLU A 462 -36.67 26.15 -5.97
C GLU A 462 -36.48 27.19 -4.87
N TYR A 463 -36.02 28.37 -5.26
CA TYR A 463 -35.78 29.50 -4.38
C TYR A 463 -36.60 30.72 -4.85
N ASN A 464 -37.49 31.22 -4.01
CA ASN A 464 -38.27 32.40 -4.31
C ASN A 464 -37.45 33.66 -4.04
N LEU A 465 -37.16 34.44 -5.06
CA LEU A 465 -36.41 35.70 -4.97
C LEU A 465 -37.20 36.84 -4.31
N PHE A 466 -38.53 36.72 -4.30
CA PHE A 466 -39.48 37.61 -3.57
C PHE A 466 -40.69 36.78 -3.11
N LYS A 467 -41.61 37.36 -2.37
CA LYS A 467 -42.82 36.67 -1.87
C LYS A 467 -43.68 36.23 -3.08
N PRO A 468 -44.04 34.96 -3.21
CA PRO A 468 -44.85 34.45 -4.32
C PRO A 468 -46.25 35.10 -4.30
N HIS A 469 -46.64 35.63 -5.44
CA HIS A 469 -48.00 36.11 -5.67
C HIS A 469 -48.31 36.11 -7.18
N SER A 470 -49.48 35.74 -7.61
CA SER A 470 -49.86 35.57 -9.02
C SER A 470 -49.67 36.81 -9.90
N ARG A 471 -49.76 38.02 -9.31
CA ARG A 471 -49.54 39.30 -9.98
C ARG A 471 -48.12 39.86 -9.82
N SER A 472 -47.23 39.22 -9.06
CA SER A 472 -45.83 39.60 -8.96
C SER A 472 -45.12 39.34 -10.25
N ARG A 473 -44.30 40.28 -10.73
CA ARG A 473 -43.57 40.18 -12.01
C ARG A 473 -42.27 40.94 -11.99
N VAL A 474 -41.22 40.37 -12.58
CA VAL A 474 -39.94 41.02 -12.77
C VAL A 474 -40.00 41.87 -14.04
N PHE A 475 -39.62 43.15 -13.97
CA PHE A 475 -39.57 44.09 -15.07
C PHE A 475 -38.18 44.28 -15.62
N PHE A 476 -37.16 44.25 -14.73
CA PHE A 476 -35.79 44.46 -15.10
C PHE A 476 -34.91 43.42 -14.43
N PHE A 477 -33.93 42.89 -15.12
CA PHE A 477 -32.99 41.90 -14.60
C PHE A 477 -31.65 42.04 -15.30
N VAL A 478 -30.55 42.17 -14.53
CA VAL A 478 -29.20 42.28 -15.08
C VAL A 478 -28.21 41.61 -14.11
N VAL A 479 -27.14 41.03 -14.67
CA VAL A 479 -26.07 40.33 -13.95
C VAL A 479 -24.75 41.02 -14.23
N HIS A 480 -23.97 41.25 -13.17
CA HIS A 480 -22.63 41.84 -13.26
C HIS A 480 -21.60 40.91 -12.62
N ASP A 481 -20.38 40.90 -13.17
CA ASP A 481 -19.28 40.10 -12.67
C ASP A 481 -18.57 40.71 -11.45
N THR A 482 -18.75 42.05 -11.24
CA THR A 482 -18.14 42.78 -10.11
C THR A 482 -19.12 43.78 -9.49
N ASP A 483 -18.86 44.17 -8.21
CA ASP A 483 -19.68 45.13 -7.45
C ASP A 483 -19.54 46.60 -7.92
N LYS A 484 -18.58 46.89 -8.81
CA LYS A 484 -18.22 48.26 -9.24
C LYS A 484 -19.00 48.75 -10.46
N THR A 485 -19.85 47.93 -11.06
CA THR A 485 -20.63 48.34 -12.20
C THR A 485 -21.94 48.99 -11.78
N ASN A 486 -22.03 50.30 -11.93
CA ASN A 486 -23.28 51.10 -11.70
C ASN A 486 -24.23 50.88 -12.91
N SER A 487 -25.31 50.13 -12.68
CA SER A 487 -26.42 50.08 -13.61
C SER A 487 -27.35 51.22 -13.31
N ARG A 488 -27.47 52.19 -14.25
CA ARG A 488 -28.54 53.21 -14.19
C ARG A 488 -29.79 52.59 -14.81
N VAL A 489 -30.85 52.51 -14.05
CA VAL A 489 -32.17 52.13 -14.52
C VAL A 489 -32.92 53.45 -14.72
N PHE A 490 -33.24 53.79 -15.93
CA PHE A 490 -34.07 54.93 -16.30
C PHE A 490 -35.55 54.51 -16.32
#